data_d1d43100705b457926751222d739e98a
#
_entry.id   d1d43100705b457926751222d739e98a
#
_cell.length_a   1.000
_cell.length_b   1.000
_cell.length_c   1.000
_cell.angle_alpha   90.00
_cell.angle_beta   90.00
_cell.angle_gamma   90.00
#
_symmetry.space_group_name_H-M   'P 1'
#
loop_
_entity.id
_entity.type
_entity.pdbx_description
1 polymer ?
#
loop_
_entity_poly.entity_id
_entity_poly.type
_entity_poly.pdbx_seq_one_letter_code
_entity_poly.pdbx_strand_id
1 'polypeptide(L)'
;LDYGKFEIQDTTHFMRNTLKVWQELGFTFDAISTGFIVSHEQADLISSYCREKRKTGTKIFVDPIMGDEGHLYNGLTEDTVKEMRELARNADYMVPNYTEAALIAGATYKAEGLTWEEAKALLNKLHAMSQGSVIITSAKVDGEDAVAGYDAARDEYFLRTFTMVPIRFPGTGDIFSSIFMGEILNGEPLIRSVEKAMGAVKLLIMKNKDSQDTFKGIAIENSLEVLD
;
A
#
# COMPACT_ATOMS: atom_id res chain seq x y z
N LEU A 1 10.91 13.43 4.65
CA LEU A 1 11.66 13.69 3.42
C LEU A 1 11.37 15.10 3.00
N ASP A 2 12.31 16.01 3.11
CA ASP A 2 11.91 17.38 2.91
C ASP A 2 12.98 18.18 2.18
N TYR A 3 12.79 18.35 0.87
CA TYR A 3 13.48 19.39 0.13
C TYR A 3 12.90 20.79 0.41
N GLY A 4 11.88 20.90 1.29
CA GLY A 4 11.19 22.14 1.65
C GLY A 4 10.38 22.78 0.52
N LYS A 5 10.30 22.12 -0.64
CA LYS A 5 9.55 22.59 -1.82
C LYS A 5 8.97 21.40 -2.56
N PHE A 6 7.71 21.48 -2.95
CA PHE A 6 7.05 20.52 -3.82
C PHE A 6 6.01 21.23 -4.70
N GLU A 7 5.62 20.59 -5.78
CA GLU A 7 4.53 21.02 -6.65
C GLU A 7 3.62 19.81 -6.88
N ILE A 8 2.31 20.03 -6.84
CA ILE A 8 1.30 19.00 -7.13
C ILE A 8 0.50 19.48 -8.33
N GLN A 9 0.48 18.65 -9.38
CA GLN A 9 -0.40 18.86 -10.52
C GLN A 9 -1.61 17.94 -10.39
N ASP A 10 -2.81 18.52 -10.33
CA ASP A 10 -4.05 17.77 -10.37
C ASP A 10 -4.31 17.24 -11.80
N THR A 11 -4.31 15.91 -11.93
CA THR A 11 -4.54 15.21 -13.21
C THR A 11 -5.95 14.65 -13.35
N THR A 12 -6.90 15.04 -12.52
CA THR A 12 -8.28 14.49 -12.48
C THR A 12 -8.96 14.54 -13.85
N HIS A 13 -8.85 15.65 -14.57
CA HIS A 13 -9.43 15.78 -15.90
C HIS A 13 -8.82 14.79 -16.90
N PHE A 14 -7.50 14.63 -16.90
CA PHE A 14 -6.80 13.68 -17.73
C PHE A 14 -7.24 12.25 -17.41
N MET A 15 -7.27 11.87 -16.13
CA MET A 15 -7.70 10.55 -15.67
C MET A 15 -9.13 10.24 -16.15
N ARG A 16 -10.06 11.18 -15.97
CA ARG A 16 -11.46 10.99 -16.40
C ARG A 16 -11.55 10.68 -17.90
N ASN A 17 -10.85 11.45 -18.72
CA ASN A 17 -10.86 11.25 -20.17
C ASN A 17 -10.19 9.92 -20.54
N THR A 18 -9.09 9.57 -19.92
CA THR A 18 -8.36 8.33 -20.16
C THR A 18 -9.21 7.11 -19.81
N LEU A 19 -9.83 7.08 -18.63
CA LEU A 19 -10.68 5.97 -18.19
C LEU A 19 -11.88 5.78 -19.13
N LYS A 20 -12.47 6.88 -19.61
CA LYS A 20 -13.53 6.83 -20.62
C LYS A 20 -13.04 6.20 -21.93
N VAL A 21 -11.90 6.63 -22.45
CA VAL A 21 -11.31 6.09 -23.68
C VAL A 21 -10.98 4.60 -23.52
N TRP A 22 -10.42 4.19 -22.38
CA TRP A 22 -10.15 2.77 -22.13
C TRP A 22 -11.42 1.94 -22.10
N GLN A 23 -12.51 2.48 -21.57
CA GLN A 23 -13.80 1.81 -21.58
C GLN A 23 -14.36 1.69 -23.01
N GLU A 24 -14.30 2.76 -23.81
CA GLU A 24 -14.73 2.78 -25.21
C GLU A 24 -13.93 1.79 -26.09
N LEU A 25 -12.63 1.66 -25.82
CA LEU A 25 -11.73 0.73 -26.49
C LEU A 25 -11.83 -0.72 -25.99
N GLY A 26 -12.62 -0.97 -24.93
CA GLY A 26 -12.79 -2.30 -24.35
C GLY A 26 -11.58 -2.84 -23.61
N PHE A 27 -10.72 -1.97 -23.06
CA PHE A 27 -9.56 -2.43 -22.29
C PHE A 27 -9.98 -3.18 -21.03
N THR A 28 -9.32 -4.32 -20.83
CA THR A 28 -9.44 -5.15 -19.62
C THR A 28 -8.13 -5.15 -18.87
N PHE A 29 -8.21 -5.36 -17.57
CA PHE A 29 -7.04 -5.37 -16.66
C PHE A 29 -7.16 -6.55 -15.70
N ASP A 30 -6.05 -7.24 -15.45
CA ASP A 30 -5.99 -8.30 -14.44
C ASP A 30 -6.03 -7.68 -13.03
N ALA A 31 -5.43 -6.50 -12.87
CA ALA A 31 -5.42 -5.75 -11.62
C ALA A 31 -5.48 -4.24 -11.84
N ILE A 32 -5.94 -3.53 -10.81
CA ILE A 32 -5.80 -2.09 -10.64
C ILE A 32 -5.10 -1.88 -9.30
N SER A 33 -3.99 -1.15 -9.33
CA SER A 33 -3.31 -0.65 -8.14
C SER A 33 -3.59 0.83 -7.98
N THR A 34 -4.00 1.24 -6.79
CA THR A 34 -4.21 2.65 -6.46
C THR A 34 -3.16 3.09 -5.45
N GLY A 35 -2.82 4.37 -5.48
CA GLY A 35 -1.86 4.98 -4.57
C GLY A 35 -2.30 6.40 -4.19
N PHE A 36 -1.37 7.35 -4.29
CA PHE A 36 -1.60 8.73 -3.91
C PHE A 36 -2.72 9.40 -4.74
N ILE A 37 -3.65 10.06 -4.04
CA ILE A 37 -4.73 10.86 -4.64
C ILE A 37 -4.71 12.28 -4.07
N VAL A 38 -5.20 13.25 -4.83
CA VAL A 38 -5.11 14.68 -4.48
C VAL A 38 -6.47 15.33 -4.23
N SER A 39 -7.59 14.67 -4.53
CA SER A 39 -8.91 15.26 -4.40
C SER A 39 -10.02 14.22 -4.22
N HIS A 40 -11.13 14.67 -3.63
CA HIS A 40 -12.36 13.89 -3.51
C HIS A 40 -12.88 13.41 -4.88
N GLU A 41 -12.80 14.27 -5.87
CA GLU A 41 -13.19 13.94 -7.25
C GLU A 41 -12.37 12.78 -7.83
N GLN A 42 -11.05 12.72 -7.55
CA GLN A 42 -10.21 11.57 -7.93
C GLN A 42 -10.63 10.31 -7.17
N ALA A 43 -10.88 10.40 -5.87
CA ALA A 43 -11.33 9.27 -5.07
C ALA A 43 -12.63 8.67 -5.61
N ASP A 44 -13.61 9.50 -5.94
CA ASP A 44 -14.89 9.06 -6.51
C ASP A 44 -14.73 8.43 -7.88
N LEU A 45 -13.93 9.05 -8.75
CA LEU A 45 -13.64 8.56 -10.09
C LEU A 45 -13.00 7.18 -10.04
N ILE A 46 -11.91 7.04 -9.27
CA ILE A 46 -11.16 5.78 -9.13
C ILE A 46 -12.04 4.72 -8.46
N SER A 47 -12.74 5.05 -7.36
CA SER A 47 -13.61 4.11 -6.66
C SER A 47 -14.72 3.58 -7.57
N SER A 48 -15.30 4.45 -8.39
CA SER A 48 -16.35 4.05 -9.34
C SER A 48 -15.80 3.11 -10.41
N TYR A 49 -14.61 3.42 -10.95
CA TYR A 49 -13.93 2.59 -11.92
C TYR A 49 -13.52 1.22 -11.35
N CYS A 50 -12.96 1.18 -10.14
CA CYS A 50 -12.62 -0.06 -9.44
C CYS A 50 -13.86 -0.94 -9.23
N ARG A 51 -14.98 -0.37 -8.77
CA ARG A 51 -16.24 -1.13 -8.59
C ARG A 51 -16.75 -1.73 -9.89
N GLU A 52 -16.61 -1.02 -11.00
CA GLU A 52 -17.02 -1.52 -12.31
C GLU A 52 -16.12 -2.67 -12.78
N LYS A 53 -14.81 -2.48 -12.74
CA LYS A 53 -13.83 -3.47 -13.20
C LYS A 53 -13.80 -4.72 -12.32
N ARG A 54 -14.03 -4.60 -11.02
CA ARG A 54 -14.15 -5.75 -10.11
C ARG A 54 -15.26 -6.72 -10.54
N LYS A 55 -16.36 -6.23 -11.13
CA LYS A 55 -17.45 -7.08 -11.66
C LYS A 55 -17.00 -7.99 -12.80
N THR A 56 -15.93 -7.65 -13.48
CA THR A 56 -15.34 -8.43 -14.59
C THR A 56 -14.13 -9.25 -14.18
N GLY A 57 -13.83 -9.33 -12.87
CA GLY A 57 -12.76 -10.16 -12.32
C GLY A 57 -11.43 -9.45 -12.08
N THR A 58 -11.34 -8.14 -12.37
CA THR A 58 -10.16 -7.34 -12.07
C THR A 58 -9.92 -7.28 -10.55
N LYS A 59 -8.72 -7.61 -10.09
CA LYS A 59 -8.32 -7.52 -8.67
C LYS A 59 -7.97 -6.08 -8.31
N ILE A 60 -8.43 -5.61 -7.15
CA ILE A 60 -8.20 -4.24 -6.70
C ILE A 60 -7.20 -4.24 -5.54
N PHE A 61 -6.05 -3.62 -5.75
CA PHE A 61 -5.01 -3.39 -4.75
C PHE A 61 -5.06 -1.92 -4.34
N VAL A 62 -5.19 -1.67 -3.05
CA VAL A 62 -5.22 -0.30 -2.50
C VAL A 62 -4.05 -0.11 -1.56
N ASP A 63 -3.13 0.76 -1.99
CA ASP A 63 -2.08 1.33 -1.15
C ASP A 63 -2.52 2.75 -0.77
N PRO A 64 -2.97 2.99 0.47
CA PRO A 64 -3.61 4.24 0.85
C PRO A 64 -2.60 5.30 1.26
N ILE A 65 -1.71 5.66 0.36
CA ILE A 65 -0.57 6.55 0.57
C ILE A 65 -1.02 7.91 1.12
N MET A 66 -0.82 8.14 2.42
CA MET A 66 -1.19 9.41 3.06
C MET A 66 -0.33 9.83 4.25
N GLY A 67 0.49 8.96 4.81
CA GLY A 67 1.26 9.31 5.99
C GLY A 67 2.23 8.23 6.46
N ASP A 68 3.10 8.60 7.39
CA ASP A 68 4.04 7.72 8.05
C ASP A 68 4.39 8.24 9.45
N GLU A 69 4.90 7.38 10.34
CA GLU A 69 5.33 7.73 11.71
C GLU A 69 4.27 8.49 12.53
N GLY A 70 3.00 8.17 12.33
CA GLY A 70 1.86 8.76 13.04
C GLY A 70 1.37 10.09 12.46
N HIS A 71 1.91 10.57 11.35
CA HIS A 71 1.61 11.87 10.76
C HIS A 71 1.19 11.76 9.31
N LEU A 72 0.29 12.64 8.88
CA LEU A 72 0.00 12.83 7.45
C LEU A 72 1.21 13.47 6.76
N TYR A 73 1.40 13.14 5.48
CA TYR A 73 2.39 13.81 4.65
C TYR A 73 2.02 15.29 4.43
N ASN A 74 3.04 16.12 4.18
CA ASN A 74 2.88 17.56 3.95
C ASN A 74 1.84 17.84 2.85
N GLY A 75 0.91 18.74 3.16
CA GLY A 75 -0.16 19.14 2.24
C GLY A 75 -1.41 18.27 2.27
N LEU A 76 -1.40 17.14 3.00
CA LEU A 76 -2.58 16.31 3.19
C LEU A 76 -3.35 16.68 4.47
N THR A 77 -4.66 16.40 4.48
CA THR A 77 -5.57 16.78 5.56
C THR A 77 -6.46 15.59 5.97
N GLU A 78 -7.29 15.79 6.99
CA GLU A 78 -8.31 14.82 7.41
C GLU A 78 -9.31 14.48 6.27
N ASP A 79 -9.48 15.33 5.29
CA ASP A 79 -10.32 15.02 4.13
C ASP A 79 -9.67 13.94 3.27
N THR A 80 -8.35 13.95 3.12
CA THR A 80 -7.60 12.86 2.46
C THR A 80 -7.83 11.52 3.15
N VAL A 81 -7.90 11.49 4.49
CA VAL A 81 -8.20 10.25 5.23
C VAL A 81 -9.59 9.72 4.88
N LYS A 82 -10.60 10.59 4.73
CA LYS A 82 -11.96 10.19 4.32
C LYS A 82 -11.95 9.61 2.91
N GLU A 83 -11.25 10.26 2.00
CA GLU A 83 -11.12 9.84 0.61
C GLU A 83 -10.43 8.48 0.50
N MET A 84 -9.34 8.28 1.24
CA MET A 84 -8.64 6.99 1.30
C MET A 84 -9.49 5.89 1.93
N ARG A 85 -10.35 6.20 2.91
CA ARG A 85 -11.32 5.24 3.44
C ARG A 85 -12.32 4.77 2.39
N GLU A 86 -12.84 5.67 1.57
CA GLU A 86 -13.76 5.31 0.49
C GLU A 86 -13.08 4.44 -0.57
N LEU A 87 -11.83 4.76 -0.90
CA LEU A 87 -11.04 3.97 -1.83
C LEU A 87 -10.74 2.58 -1.26
N ALA A 88 -10.34 2.50 0.01
CA ALA A 88 -10.03 1.26 0.72
C ALA A 88 -11.22 0.27 0.77
N ARG A 89 -12.46 0.75 0.75
CA ARG A 89 -13.68 -0.12 0.67
C ARG A 89 -13.73 -0.98 -0.59
N ASN A 90 -13.02 -0.60 -1.63
CA ASN A 90 -13.00 -1.34 -2.88
C ASN A 90 -11.90 -2.41 -2.95
N ALA A 91 -11.03 -2.49 -1.95
CA ALA A 91 -9.85 -3.34 -1.99
C ALA A 91 -10.20 -4.85 -1.91
N ASP A 92 -9.62 -5.64 -2.81
CA ASP A 92 -9.44 -7.07 -2.61
C ASP A 92 -8.18 -7.32 -1.76
N TYR A 93 -7.18 -6.43 -1.90
CA TYR A 93 -5.96 -6.39 -1.10
C TYR A 93 -5.67 -4.95 -0.67
N MET A 94 -5.63 -4.71 0.63
CA MET A 94 -5.28 -3.41 1.21
C MET A 94 -3.88 -3.50 1.83
N VAL A 95 -2.97 -2.58 1.46
CA VAL A 95 -1.56 -2.63 1.85
C VAL A 95 -1.11 -1.33 2.54
N PRO A 96 -1.73 -0.93 3.65
CA PRO A 96 -1.33 0.26 4.40
C PRO A 96 -0.03 0.02 5.19
N ASN A 97 0.73 1.08 5.44
CA ASN A 97 1.64 1.08 6.58
C ASN A 97 0.85 1.23 7.89
N TYR A 98 1.52 1.11 9.05
CA TYR A 98 0.81 1.17 10.34
C TYR A 98 0.13 2.51 10.60
N THR A 99 0.71 3.62 10.17
CA THR A 99 0.10 4.96 10.30
C THR A 99 -1.20 5.03 9.50
N GLU A 100 -1.15 4.62 8.27
CA GLU A 100 -2.30 4.60 7.36
C GLU A 100 -3.39 3.66 7.85
N ALA A 101 -3.01 2.48 8.33
CA ALA A 101 -3.93 1.51 8.93
C ALA A 101 -4.68 2.12 10.12
N ALA A 102 -3.97 2.83 11.01
CA ALA A 102 -4.56 3.50 12.16
C ALA A 102 -5.51 4.63 11.71
N LEU A 103 -5.10 5.48 10.79
CA LEU A 103 -5.90 6.57 10.24
C LEU A 103 -7.19 6.07 9.58
N ILE A 104 -7.09 5.05 8.71
CA ILE A 104 -8.25 4.45 8.03
C ILE A 104 -9.22 3.85 9.04
N ALA A 105 -8.71 3.10 10.01
CA ALA A 105 -9.53 2.45 11.02
C ALA A 105 -10.08 3.39 12.09
N GLY A 106 -9.66 4.67 12.11
CA GLY A 106 -9.97 5.61 13.19
C GLY A 106 -9.43 5.13 14.55
N ALA A 107 -8.25 4.50 14.54
CA ALA A 107 -7.54 4.04 15.71
C ALA A 107 -6.43 5.02 16.09
N THR A 108 -6.04 5.02 17.37
CA THR A 108 -4.90 5.82 17.83
C THR A 108 -3.59 5.17 17.39
N TYR A 109 -2.73 5.93 16.73
CA TYR A 109 -1.37 5.51 16.46
C TYR A 109 -0.56 5.45 17.77
N LYS A 110 0.23 4.39 17.96
CA LYS A 110 1.09 4.18 19.12
C LYS A 110 2.54 4.06 18.65
N ALA A 111 3.37 5.02 19.01
CA ALA A 111 4.79 5.02 18.62
C ALA A 111 5.58 3.83 19.20
N GLU A 112 5.16 3.32 20.35
CA GLU A 112 5.72 2.13 21.00
C GLU A 112 5.34 0.82 20.27
N GLY A 113 4.34 0.88 19.39
CA GLY A 113 3.82 -0.27 18.65
C GLY A 113 2.56 -0.87 19.27
N LEU A 114 2.21 -2.05 18.81
CA LEU A 114 1.01 -2.80 19.17
C LEU A 114 1.38 -4.14 19.82
N THR A 115 0.51 -4.65 20.67
CA THR A 115 0.48 -6.08 20.97
C THR A 115 -0.10 -6.83 19.77
N TRP A 116 0.15 -8.13 19.70
CA TRP A 116 -0.44 -8.97 18.64
C TRP A 116 -1.98 -8.92 18.62
N GLU A 117 -2.60 -8.91 19.81
CA GLU A 117 -4.07 -8.79 19.91
C GLU A 117 -4.59 -7.45 19.37
N GLU A 118 -3.88 -6.36 19.63
CA GLU A 118 -4.23 -5.04 19.07
C GLU A 118 -4.04 -5.00 17.56
N ALA A 119 -2.98 -5.63 17.05
CA ALA A 119 -2.75 -5.75 15.60
C ALA A 119 -3.89 -6.53 14.92
N LYS A 120 -4.31 -7.67 15.49
CA LYS A 120 -5.48 -8.41 15.01
C LYS A 120 -6.77 -7.60 15.05
N ALA A 121 -7.00 -6.84 16.12
CA ALA A 121 -8.16 -5.96 16.21
C ALA A 121 -8.16 -4.87 15.13
N LEU A 122 -6.99 -4.33 14.80
CA LEU A 122 -6.82 -3.35 13.72
C LEU A 122 -7.07 -3.99 12.35
N LEU A 123 -6.49 -5.17 12.09
CA LEU A 123 -6.72 -5.95 10.87
C LEU A 123 -8.21 -6.25 10.66
N ASN A 124 -8.92 -6.64 11.73
CA ASN A 124 -10.36 -6.89 11.68
C ASN A 124 -11.18 -5.66 11.29
N LYS A 125 -10.84 -4.49 11.83
CA LYS A 125 -11.52 -3.24 11.46
C LYS A 125 -11.34 -2.93 9.99
N LEU A 126 -10.14 -3.11 9.45
CA LEU A 126 -9.84 -2.84 8.05
C LEU A 126 -10.51 -3.88 7.14
N HIS A 127 -10.42 -5.17 7.49
CA HIS A 127 -11.12 -6.24 6.77
C HIS A 127 -12.63 -6.00 6.72
N ALA A 128 -13.24 -5.61 7.83
CA ALA A 128 -14.69 -5.32 7.89
C ALA A 128 -15.13 -4.22 6.91
N MET A 129 -14.22 -3.33 6.48
CA MET A 129 -14.52 -2.26 5.53
C MET A 129 -14.55 -2.75 4.08
N SER A 130 -13.58 -3.57 3.67
CA SER A 130 -13.39 -4.01 2.27
C SER A 130 -13.84 -5.43 2.00
N GLN A 131 -13.90 -6.28 3.03
CA GLN A 131 -14.03 -7.74 2.95
C GLN A 131 -12.84 -8.41 2.24
N GLY A 132 -11.80 -7.66 1.91
CA GLY A 132 -10.56 -8.12 1.30
C GLY A 132 -9.49 -8.51 2.32
N SER A 133 -8.38 -9.02 1.83
CA SER A 133 -7.18 -9.26 2.64
C SER A 133 -6.48 -7.95 3.00
N VAL A 134 -5.85 -7.90 4.17
CA VAL A 134 -5.17 -6.71 4.69
C VAL A 134 -3.74 -7.05 5.08
N ILE A 135 -2.79 -6.23 4.65
CA ILE A 135 -1.37 -6.37 4.95
C ILE A 135 -0.85 -5.06 5.52
N ILE A 136 -0.67 -4.98 6.83
CA ILE A 136 -0.09 -3.80 7.49
C ILE A 136 1.43 -3.93 7.44
N THR A 137 2.06 -3.06 6.66
CA THR A 137 3.52 -2.99 6.55
C THR A 137 4.10 -2.10 7.64
N SER A 138 5.38 -2.28 7.95
CA SER A 138 6.15 -1.41 8.86
C SER A 138 5.50 -1.21 10.24
N ALA A 139 4.84 -2.24 10.77
CA ALA A 139 4.30 -2.23 12.12
C ALA A 139 5.36 -2.66 13.14
N LYS A 140 5.25 -2.18 14.37
CA LYS A 140 5.95 -2.73 15.51
C LYS A 140 4.96 -3.55 16.35
N VAL A 141 5.19 -4.87 16.44
CA VAL A 141 4.28 -5.79 17.13
C VAL A 141 5.06 -6.57 18.18
N ASP A 142 4.58 -6.53 19.42
CA ASP A 142 5.26 -7.14 20.59
C ASP A 142 6.76 -6.78 20.70
N GLY A 143 7.09 -5.54 20.28
CA GLY A 143 8.45 -4.98 20.32
C GLY A 143 9.31 -5.27 19.09
N GLU A 144 8.85 -6.06 18.13
CA GLU A 144 9.58 -6.41 16.91
C GLU A 144 9.01 -5.71 15.68
N ASP A 145 9.87 -5.32 14.73
CA ASP A 145 9.43 -4.81 13.43
C ASP A 145 8.80 -5.94 12.63
N ALA A 146 7.61 -5.72 12.09
CA ALA A 146 6.84 -6.77 11.47
C ALA A 146 5.92 -6.28 10.33
N VAL A 147 5.58 -7.22 9.46
CA VAL A 147 4.39 -7.18 8.61
C VAL A 147 3.33 -8.04 9.25
N ALA A 148 2.18 -7.44 9.57
CA ALA A 148 1.02 -8.12 10.13
C ALA A 148 -0.08 -8.19 9.07
N GLY A 149 -0.74 -9.33 8.91
CA GLY A 149 -1.79 -9.45 7.92
C GLY A 149 -2.92 -10.40 8.25
N TYR A 150 -3.98 -10.28 7.46
CA TYR A 150 -5.13 -11.16 7.46
C TYR A 150 -5.42 -11.61 6.03
N ASP A 151 -5.36 -12.92 5.81
CA ASP A 151 -5.73 -13.58 4.55
C ASP A 151 -7.22 -13.90 4.58
N ALA A 152 -8.03 -13.12 3.88
CA ALA A 152 -9.48 -13.28 3.84
C ALA A 152 -9.91 -14.58 3.15
N ALA A 153 -9.10 -15.12 2.23
CA ALA A 153 -9.43 -16.35 1.52
C ALA A 153 -9.24 -17.60 2.42
N ARG A 154 -8.36 -17.51 3.42
CA ARG A 154 -8.05 -18.61 4.35
C ARG A 154 -8.60 -18.40 5.75
N ASP A 155 -9.14 -17.21 6.04
CA ASP A 155 -9.54 -16.78 7.37
C ASP A 155 -8.38 -16.92 8.39
N GLU A 156 -7.19 -16.42 7.99
CA GLU A 156 -5.95 -16.63 8.72
C GLU A 156 -5.22 -15.32 8.99
N TYR A 157 -4.81 -15.09 10.26
CA TYR A 157 -3.88 -14.03 10.62
C TYR A 157 -2.45 -14.52 10.51
N PHE A 158 -1.56 -13.61 10.11
CA PHE A 158 -0.14 -13.90 10.10
C PHE A 158 0.69 -12.71 10.59
N LEU A 159 1.87 -13.02 11.10
CA LEU A 159 2.91 -12.07 11.50
C LEU A 159 4.23 -12.52 10.90
N ARG A 160 4.95 -11.58 10.26
CA ARG A 160 6.29 -11.82 9.72
C ARG A 160 7.22 -10.74 10.22
N THR A 161 8.08 -11.11 11.16
CA THR A 161 9.09 -10.19 11.72
C THR A 161 10.26 -10.01 10.78
N PHE A 162 10.91 -8.84 10.86
CA PHE A 162 12.11 -8.56 10.11
C PHE A 162 13.07 -7.70 10.93
N THR A 163 14.34 -7.70 10.54
CA THR A 163 15.32 -6.78 11.11
C THR A 163 15.39 -5.54 10.23
N MET A 164 15.08 -4.40 10.79
CA MET A 164 15.17 -3.11 10.10
C MET A 164 16.60 -2.86 9.63
N VAL A 165 16.75 -2.53 8.35
CA VAL A 165 18.02 -1.98 7.84
C VAL A 165 17.99 -0.48 8.16
N PRO A 166 19.00 0.08 8.88
CA PRO A 166 18.94 1.45 9.39
C PRO A 166 19.22 2.51 8.31
N ILE A 167 18.59 2.34 7.15
CA ILE A 167 18.70 3.23 6.00
C ILE A 167 17.28 3.39 5.43
N ARG A 168 16.89 4.62 5.16
CA ARG A 168 15.57 4.93 4.58
C ARG A 168 15.73 5.34 3.11
N PHE A 169 14.91 4.72 2.28
CA PHE A 169 14.70 5.12 0.90
C PHE A 169 13.22 5.40 0.67
N PRO A 170 12.85 6.50 0.01
CA PRO A 170 11.49 6.70 -0.45
C PRO A 170 11.12 5.64 -1.51
N GLY A 171 9.85 5.27 -1.57
CA GLY A 171 9.33 4.31 -2.55
C GLY A 171 9.50 2.83 -2.18
N THR A 172 10.02 2.49 -0.99
CA THR A 172 10.10 1.08 -0.55
C THR A 172 8.72 0.44 -0.38
N GLY A 173 7.69 1.22 0.00
CA GLY A 173 6.30 0.79 0.03
C GLY A 173 5.78 0.45 -1.36
N ASP A 174 6.03 1.33 -2.35
CA ASP A 174 5.64 1.10 -3.75
C ASP A 174 6.28 -0.16 -4.32
N ILE A 175 7.58 -0.39 -4.01
CA ILE A 175 8.30 -1.61 -4.40
C ILE A 175 7.64 -2.84 -3.78
N PHE A 176 7.36 -2.80 -2.47
CA PHE A 176 6.67 -3.89 -1.78
C PHE A 176 5.32 -4.20 -2.42
N SER A 177 4.48 -3.18 -2.58
CA SER A 177 3.12 -3.32 -3.13
C SER A 177 3.15 -3.86 -4.56
N SER A 178 4.12 -3.42 -5.39
CA SER A 178 4.26 -3.87 -6.78
C SER A 178 4.68 -5.34 -6.86
N ILE A 179 5.67 -5.76 -6.07
CA ILE A 179 6.13 -7.16 -6.03
C ILE A 179 5.01 -8.05 -5.47
N PHE A 180 4.39 -7.65 -4.36
CA PHE A 180 3.28 -8.37 -3.77
C PHE A 180 2.15 -8.59 -4.78
N MET A 181 1.74 -7.54 -5.50
CA MET A 181 0.73 -7.63 -6.54
C MET A 181 1.13 -8.60 -7.66
N GLY A 182 2.37 -8.51 -8.15
CA GLY A 182 2.89 -9.41 -9.19
C GLY A 182 2.84 -10.87 -8.77
N GLU A 183 3.24 -11.20 -7.53
CA GLU A 183 3.19 -12.55 -6.99
C GLU A 183 1.75 -13.09 -6.85
N ILE A 184 0.82 -12.25 -6.38
CA ILE A 184 -0.61 -12.61 -6.32
C ILE A 184 -1.17 -12.89 -7.73
N LEU A 185 -0.80 -12.10 -8.73
CA LEU A 185 -1.24 -12.30 -10.11
C LEU A 185 -0.63 -13.57 -10.74
N ASN A 186 0.56 -13.96 -10.32
CA ASN A 186 1.19 -15.22 -10.70
C ASN A 186 0.58 -16.44 -9.97
N GLY A 187 -0.36 -16.23 -9.06
CA GLY A 187 -1.07 -17.31 -8.36
C GLY A 187 -0.37 -17.78 -7.09
N GLU A 188 0.65 -17.07 -6.62
CA GLU A 188 1.30 -17.41 -5.35
C GLU A 188 0.37 -17.17 -4.15
N PRO A 189 0.44 -17.99 -3.11
CA PRO A 189 -0.29 -17.78 -1.87
C PRO A 189 0.07 -16.44 -1.22
N LEU A 190 -0.91 -15.76 -0.60
CA LEU A 190 -0.75 -14.42 -0.04
C LEU A 190 0.47 -14.29 0.89
N ILE A 191 0.64 -15.21 1.83
CA ILE A 191 1.75 -15.17 2.79
C ILE A 191 3.11 -15.29 2.07
N ARG A 192 3.20 -16.16 1.05
CA ARG A 192 4.41 -16.29 0.23
C ARG A 192 4.70 -15.03 -0.57
N SER A 193 3.67 -14.40 -1.13
CA SER A 193 3.79 -13.14 -1.84
C SER A 193 4.33 -12.02 -0.94
N VAL A 194 3.84 -11.96 0.32
CA VAL A 194 4.36 -11.05 1.34
C VAL A 194 5.84 -11.33 1.64
N GLU A 195 6.21 -12.59 1.89
CA GLU A 195 7.58 -13.00 2.20
C GLU A 195 8.56 -12.65 1.06
N LYS A 196 8.16 -12.89 -0.20
CA LYS A 196 8.95 -12.51 -1.38
C LYS A 196 9.12 -11.00 -1.47
N ALA A 197 8.05 -10.22 -1.31
CA ALA A 197 8.10 -8.77 -1.33
C ALA A 197 9.03 -8.22 -0.23
N MET A 198 8.91 -8.72 1.01
CA MET A 198 9.80 -8.36 2.12
C MET A 198 11.27 -8.67 1.81
N GLY A 199 11.53 -9.87 1.27
CA GLY A 199 12.87 -10.33 0.89
C GLY A 199 13.51 -9.43 -0.18
N ALA A 200 12.76 -9.13 -1.24
CA ALA A 200 13.21 -8.29 -2.34
C ALA A 200 13.48 -6.85 -1.87
N VAL A 201 12.57 -6.23 -1.11
CA VAL A 201 12.80 -4.89 -0.54
C VAL A 201 14.06 -4.85 0.32
N LYS A 202 14.26 -5.84 1.20
CA LYS A 202 15.46 -5.93 2.03
C LYS A 202 16.73 -6.03 1.18
N LEU A 203 16.74 -6.88 0.15
CA LEU A 203 17.90 -7.04 -0.75
C LEU A 203 18.19 -5.74 -1.52
N LEU A 204 17.16 -5.06 -2.02
CA LEU A 204 17.29 -3.78 -2.72
C LEU A 204 17.88 -2.70 -1.81
N ILE A 205 17.41 -2.59 -0.56
CA ILE A 205 17.97 -1.67 0.43
C ILE A 205 19.44 -2.01 0.69
N MET A 206 19.76 -3.28 0.90
CA MET A 206 21.14 -3.73 1.19
C MET A 206 22.09 -3.45 0.02
N LYS A 207 21.65 -3.62 -1.23
CA LYS A 207 22.46 -3.32 -2.42
C LYS A 207 22.73 -1.81 -2.58
N ASN A 208 21.81 -0.97 -2.11
CA ASN A 208 21.91 0.48 -2.21
C ASN A 208 22.40 1.15 -0.90
N LYS A 209 22.81 0.38 0.11
CA LYS A 209 23.16 0.89 1.46
C LYS A 209 24.27 1.94 1.47
N ASP A 210 25.16 1.92 0.49
CA ASP A 210 26.29 2.84 0.39
C ASP A 210 25.97 4.07 -0.50
N SER A 211 24.70 4.25 -0.90
CA SER A 211 24.25 5.42 -1.66
C SER A 211 24.48 6.70 -0.85
N GLN A 212 25.16 7.67 -1.47
CA GLN A 212 25.39 8.99 -0.85
C GLN A 212 24.14 9.86 -0.80
N ASP A 213 23.16 9.56 -1.64
CA ASP A 213 21.88 10.31 -1.74
C ASP A 213 20.70 9.34 -1.72
N THR A 214 20.19 9.07 -0.52
CA THR A 214 19.06 8.17 -0.33
C THR A 214 17.73 8.79 -0.75
N PHE A 215 17.65 10.14 -0.90
CA PHE A 215 16.43 10.84 -1.32
C PHE A 215 16.02 10.52 -2.76
N LYS A 216 16.95 10.09 -3.60
CA LYS A 216 16.66 9.66 -4.98
C LYS A 216 15.94 8.31 -5.07
N GLY A 217 15.72 7.66 -3.93
CA GLY A 217 15.16 6.31 -3.92
C GLY A 217 16.16 5.23 -4.30
N ILE A 218 15.65 4.05 -4.56
CA ILE A 218 16.42 2.88 -4.97
C ILE A 218 16.47 2.83 -6.50
N ALA A 219 17.67 2.67 -7.07
CA ALA A 219 17.86 2.43 -8.50
C ALA A 219 17.50 0.96 -8.84
N ILE A 220 16.19 0.69 -8.95
CA ILE A 220 15.65 -0.68 -9.16
C ILE A 220 16.18 -1.30 -10.44
N GLU A 221 16.30 -0.50 -11.50
CA GLU A 221 16.80 -0.90 -12.82
C GLU A 221 18.21 -1.52 -12.79
N ASN A 222 18.99 -1.23 -11.75
CA ASN A 222 20.32 -1.81 -11.56
C ASN A 222 20.30 -3.11 -10.75
N SER A 223 19.14 -3.62 -10.38
CA SER A 223 18.99 -4.74 -9.44
C SER A 223 17.78 -5.61 -9.77
N LEU A 224 17.38 -5.69 -11.04
CA LEU A 224 16.21 -6.46 -11.49
C LEU A 224 16.32 -7.95 -11.19
N GLU A 225 17.56 -8.48 -11.09
CA GLU A 225 17.80 -9.89 -10.70
C GLU A 225 17.30 -10.24 -9.29
N VAL A 226 16.92 -9.25 -8.48
CA VAL A 226 16.28 -9.48 -7.17
C VAL A 226 14.84 -9.96 -7.31
N LEU A 227 14.25 -9.77 -8.50
CA LEU A 227 12.86 -10.13 -8.80
C LEU A 227 12.73 -11.55 -9.38
N ASP A 228 13.84 -12.19 -9.77
CA ASP A 228 13.91 -13.58 -10.24
C ASP A 228 13.86 -14.56 -9.04
#